data_fb1fe475d2cf18e4f4d9ffc2fcee4c20
#
_entry.id   fb1fe475d2cf18e4f4d9ffc2fcee4c20
#
_cell.length_a   1.000
_cell.length_b   1.000
_cell.length_c   1.000
_cell.angle_alpha   90.00
_cell.angle_beta   90.00
_cell.angle_gamma   90.00
#
_symmetry.space_group_name_H-M   'P 1'
#
loop_
_entity.id
_entity.type
_entity.pdbx_description
1 polymer ?
#
loop_
_entity_poly.entity_id
_entity_poly.type
_entity_poly.pdbx_seq_one_letter_code
_entity_poly.pdbx_strand_id
1 'polypeptide(L)'
;TAVGGNYFDFHPLRLLSGNYIKADDLMKDRVLLDPDTAWLLFGGTELSGMSFSINGVPYVVAGVVEREDDRFSKKAYGDTGMGIYMSYDGYCALLDQSSSVATDKASAAAAAPSTKPGISCYEIVLAEPVKNFAYNAVKDKFPIGSGEIVDNTHRFDTENIWKLAKDVTARSMRGSTVVYPYWENAARGAEDTCALYML
;
A
#
# COMPACT_ATOMS: atom_id res chain seq x y z
N THR A 1 3.33 -2.86 -5.74
CA THR A 1 2.16 -2.33 -5.02
C THR A 1 1.29 -1.54 -5.97
N ALA A 2 0.01 -1.91 -6.09
CA ALA A 2 -0.99 -1.14 -6.82
C ALA A 2 -1.64 -0.13 -5.87
N VAL A 3 -1.67 1.14 -6.25
CA VAL A 3 -2.18 2.25 -5.43
C VAL A 3 -3.27 3.01 -6.17
N GLY A 4 -4.19 3.60 -5.43
CA GLY A 4 -5.28 4.39 -5.99
C GLY A 4 -5.63 5.59 -5.11
N GLY A 5 -6.46 6.48 -5.62
CA GLY A 5 -6.80 7.70 -4.89
C GLY A 5 -5.59 8.58 -4.60
N ASN A 6 -5.60 9.19 -3.43
CA ASN A 6 -4.54 10.08 -2.94
C ASN A 6 -3.53 9.33 -2.05
N TYR A 7 -3.10 8.14 -2.46
CA TYR A 7 -2.23 7.28 -1.66
C TYR A 7 -1.00 8.00 -1.10
N PHE A 8 -0.30 8.78 -1.92
CA PHE A 8 0.92 9.48 -1.51
C PHE A 8 0.68 10.71 -0.62
N ASP A 9 -0.56 11.18 -0.51
CA ASP A 9 -0.94 12.20 0.48
C ASP A 9 -1.10 11.58 1.88
N PHE A 10 -1.52 10.30 1.95
CA PHE A 10 -1.60 9.52 3.20
C PHE A 10 -0.25 8.94 3.60
N HIS A 11 0.54 8.52 2.62
CA HIS A 11 1.86 7.89 2.79
C HIS A 11 2.92 8.70 2.05
N PRO A 12 3.37 9.83 2.60
CA PRO A 12 4.34 10.71 1.95
C PRO A 12 5.75 10.10 2.00
N LEU A 13 6.03 9.16 1.09
CA LEU A 13 7.35 8.58 0.93
C LEU A 13 8.33 9.66 0.46
N ARG A 14 9.59 9.59 0.86
CA ARG A 14 10.59 10.55 0.41
C ARG A 14 10.86 10.41 -1.08
N LEU A 15 10.57 11.45 -1.85
CA LEU A 15 10.86 11.50 -3.28
C LEU A 15 12.35 11.81 -3.49
N LEU A 16 13.07 10.94 -4.19
CA LEU A 16 14.47 11.13 -4.55
C LEU A 16 14.60 11.84 -5.90
N SER A 17 13.76 11.47 -6.87
CA SER A 17 13.71 12.11 -8.18
C SER A 17 12.33 12.01 -8.80
N GLY A 18 12.02 12.90 -9.74
CA GLY A 18 10.77 12.90 -10.50
C GLY A 18 9.56 13.42 -9.73
N ASN A 19 8.39 12.81 -9.94
CA ASN A 19 7.11 13.21 -9.37
C ASN A 19 6.31 12.00 -8.91
N TYR A 20 5.41 12.18 -7.93
CA TYR A 20 4.44 11.16 -7.58
C TYR A 20 3.42 10.92 -8.69
N ILE A 21 2.90 9.70 -8.76
CA ILE A 21 1.72 9.38 -9.56
C ILE A 21 0.47 9.83 -8.81
N LYS A 22 -0.50 10.39 -9.55
CA LYS A 22 -1.74 10.90 -8.99
C LYS A 22 -2.94 10.14 -9.55
N ALA A 23 -4.06 10.17 -8.83
CA ALA A 23 -5.29 9.52 -9.26
C ALA A 23 -5.86 10.10 -10.56
N ASP A 24 -5.67 11.41 -10.78
CA ASP A 24 -6.12 12.15 -11.95
C ASP A 24 -5.15 12.13 -13.14
N ASP A 25 -3.99 11.47 -13.00
CA ASP A 25 -3.08 11.27 -14.12
C ASP A 25 -3.79 10.51 -15.26
N LEU A 26 -3.77 11.10 -16.46
CA LEU A 26 -4.35 10.48 -17.66
C LEU A 26 -3.57 9.25 -18.11
N MET A 27 -2.26 9.26 -17.92
CA MET A 27 -1.37 8.16 -18.29
C MET A 27 -1.26 7.17 -17.12
N LYS A 28 -1.84 5.99 -17.27
CA LYS A 28 -1.86 4.94 -16.24
C LYS A 28 -0.66 3.98 -16.32
N ASP A 29 0.22 4.19 -17.27
CA ASP A 29 1.48 3.48 -17.50
C ASP A 29 2.66 4.04 -16.68
N ARG A 30 2.41 5.04 -15.84
CA ARG A 30 3.43 5.62 -14.96
C ARG A 30 3.63 4.80 -13.70
N VAL A 31 4.90 4.66 -13.32
CA VAL A 31 5.30 3.91 -12.11
C VAL A 31 6.34 4.69 -11.30
N LEU A 32 6.36 4.42 -9.99
CA LEU A 32 7.45 4.82 -9.11
C LEU A 32 8.27 3.59 -8.75
N LEU A 33 9.57 3.75 -8.72
CA LEU A 33 10.51 2.71 -8.33
C LEU A 33 11.07 3.00 -6.95
N ASP A 34 11.41 1.97 -6.20
CA ASP A 34 12.31 2.15 -5.07
C ASP A 34 13.78 2.25 -5.54
N PRO A 35 14.70 2.73 -4.69
CA PRO A 35 16.08 2.92 -5.08
C PRO A 35 16.77 1.61 -5.52
N ASP A 36 16.49 0.49 -4.86
CA ASP A 36 17.12 -0.79 -5.17
C ASP A 36 16.70 -1.30 -6.56
N THR A 37 15.38 -1.18 -6.87
CA THR A 37 14.86 -1.50 -8.21
C THR A 37 15.43 -0.53 -9.27
N ALA A 38 15.53 0.75 -8.94
CA ALA A 38 16.09 1.77 -9.83
C ALA A 38 17.56 1.45 -10.18
N TRP A 39 18.38 1.12 -9.19
CA TRP A 39 19.75 0.71 -9.38
C TRP A 39 19.90 -0.60 -10.16
N LEU A 40 19.03 -1.60 -9.88
CA LEU A 40 19.07 -2.88 -10.58
C LEU A 40 18.73 -2.75 -12.06
N LEU A 41 17.72 -1.92 -12.40
CA LEU A 41 17.25 -1.78 -13.78
C LEU A 41 18.08 -0.79 -14.60
N PHE A 42 18.54 0.30 -13.98
CA PHE A 42 19.09 1.44 -14.70
C PHE A 42 20.46 1.91 -14.18
N GLY A 43 20.88 1.46 -13.02
CA GLY A 43 22.16 1.86 -12.43
C GLY A 43 22.17 3.27 -11.82
N GLY A 44 21.01 3.83 -11.49
CA GLY A 44 20.92 5.18 -10.92
C GLY A 44 19.52 5.53 -10.42
N THR A 45 19.34 6.73 -9.90
CA THR A 45 18.07 7.21 -9.32
C THR A 45 17.42 8.37 -10.10
N GLU A 46 18.17 9.02 -11.01
CA GLU A 46 17.64 10.10 -11.86
C GLU A 46 17.01 9.50 -13.13
N LEU A 47 15.79 8.96 -13.01
CA LEU A 47 15.17 8.10 -14.03
C LEU A 47 13.86 8.67 -14.59
N SER A 48 13.47 9.88 -14.22
CA SER A 48 12.21 10.46 -14.67
C SER A 48 12.08 10.48 -16.20
N GLY A 49 11.04 9.84 -16.73
CA GLY A 49 10.79 9.71 -18.16
C GLY A 49 11.47 8.52 -18.84
N MET A 50 12.31 7.75 -18.14
CA MET A 50 12.82 6.48 -18.67
C MET A 50 11.74 5.43 -18.76
N SER A 51 11.86 4.54 -19.72
CA SER A 51 10.87 3.47 -19.94
C SER A 51 11.50 2.08 -19.80
N PHE A 52 10.70 1.14 -19.34
CA PHE A 52 11.02 -0.28 -19.29
C PHE A 52 9.76 -1.10 -19.51
N SER A 53 9.87 -2.40 -19.65
CA SER A 53 8.71 -3.27 -19.88
C SER A 53 8.55 -4.30 -18.76
N ILE A 54 7.29 -4.51 -18.34
CA ILE A 54 6.90 -5.60 -17.45
C ILE A 54 6.01 -6.55 -18.26
N ASN A 55 6.45 -7.79 -18.44
CA ASN A 55 5.74 -8.80 -19.25
C ASN A 55 5.38 -8.31 -20.67
N GLY A 56 6.26 -7.49 -21.28
CA GLY A 56 6.04 -6.94 -22.61
C GLY A 56 5.20 -5.64 -22.64
N VAL A 57 4.63 -5.21 -21.52
CA VAL A 57 3.89 -3.95 -21.41
C VAL A 57 4.86 -2.82 -21.05
N PRO A 58 4.91 -1.72 -21.84
CA PRO A 58 5.79 -0.61 -21.55
C PRO A 58 5.27 0.23 -20.37
N TYR A 59 6.18 0.65 -19.49
CA TYR A 59 5.93 1.58 -18.39
C TYR A 59 6.95 2.70 -18.40
N VAL A 60 6.53 3.86 -17.93
CA VAL A 60 7.37 5.06 -17.82
C VAL A 60 7.64 5.37 -16.35
N VAL A 61 8.91 5.54 -15.99
CA VAL A 61 9.30 5.92 -14.63
C VAL A 61 8.89 7.36 -14.39
N ALA A 62 7.96 7.58 -13.47
CA ALA A 62 7.55 8.91 -13.00
C ALA A 62 8.55 9.49 -11.99
N GLY A 63 9.14 8.64 -11.18
CA GLY A 63 10.13 9.02 -10.19
C GLY A 63 10.64 7.84 -9.38
N VAL A 64 11.54 8.16 -8.45
CA VAL A 64 12.10 7.21 -7.50
C VAL A 64 11.75 7.67 -6.08
N VAL A 65 11.19 6.77 -5.28
CA VAL A 65 10.76 7.02 -3.90
C VAL A 65 11.48 6.12 -2.94
N GLU A 66 11.97 6.69 -1.85
CA GLU A 66 12.60 5.94 -0.76
C GLU A 66 11.51 5.36 0.14
N ARG A 67 11.64 4.09 0.49
CA ARG A 67 10.76 3.44 1.45
C ARG A 67 11.05 3.90 2.86
N GLU A 68 10.09 3.68 3.73
CA GLU A 68 10.26 3.87 5.16
C GLU A 68 11.37 2.94 5.69
N ASP A 69 12.32 3.52 6.41
CA ASP A 69 13.53 2.85 6.90
C ASP A 69 13.46 2.54 8.42
N ASP A 70 12.26 2.54 9.00
CA ASP A 70 12.08 2.16 10.38
C ASP A 70 12.17 0.64 10.59
N ARG A 71 12.42 0.23 11.84
CA ARG A 71 12.60 -1.16 12.21
C ARG A 71 11.41 -2.06 11.88
N PHE A 72 10.19 -1.53 11.97
CA PHE A 72 8.98 -2.32 11.81
C PHE A 72 8.59 -2.43 10.34
N SER A 73 8.77 -1.36 9.58
CA SER A 73 8.60 -1.37 8.12
C SER A 73 9.61 -2.29 7.44
N LYS A 74 10.88 -2.28 7.87
CA LYS A 74 11.90 -3.24 7.40
C LYS A 74 11.48 -4.69 7.64
N LYS A 75 10.93 -5.00 8.80
CA LYS A 75 10.42 -6.34 9.10
C LYS A 75 9.28 -6.74 8.16
N ALA A 76 8.43 -5.80 7.76
CA ALA A 76 7.29 -6.04 6.89
C ALA A 76 7.68 -6.24 5.42
N TYR A 77 8.64 -5.49 4.94
CA TYR A 77 9.12 -5.61 3.55
C TYR A 77 10.05 -6.81 3.31
N GLY A 78 10.62 -7.39 4.35
CA GLY A 78 11.60 -8.47 4.26
C GLY A 78 12.95 -7.99 3.70
N ASP A 79 13.82 -8.95 3.34
CA ASP A 79 15.16 -8.66 2.82
C ASP A 79 15.16 -8.20 1.35
N THR A 80 14.06 -8.41 0.62
CA THR A 80 13.93 -7.96 -0.77
C THR A 80 13.42 -6.53 -0.80
N GLY A 81 14.32 -5.58 -0.75
CA GLY A 81 14.02 -4.14 -0.80
C GLY A 81 13.36 -3.65 -2.10
N MET A 82 13.21 -4.52 -3.09
CA MET A 82 12.71 -4.14 -4.42
C MET A 82 11.21 -3.94 -4.46
N GLY A 83 10.75 -2.86 -5.07
CA GLY A 83 9.34 -2.59 -5.25
C GLY A 83 9.02 -1.54 -6.30
N ILE A 84 7.84 -1.70 -6.85
CA ILE A 84 7.27 -0.80 -7.84
C ILE A 84 5.90 -0.36 -7.34
N TYR A 85 5.63 0.95 -7.38
CA TYR A 85 4.30 1.51 -7.17
C TYR A 85 3.70 1.87 -8.52
N MET A 86 2.50 1.41 -8.79
CA MET A 86 1.76 1.71 -10.02
C MET A 86 0.30 2.02 -9.71
N SER A 87 -0.38 2.69 -10.64
CA SER A 87 -1.81 2.93 -10.48
C SER A 87 -2.58 1.61 -10.49
N TYR A 88 -3.69 1.54 -9.74
CA TYR A 88 -4.56 0.36 -9.73
C TYR A 88 -5.08 0.01 -11.14
N ASP A 89 -5.43 1.03 -11.93
CA ASP A 89 -5.87 0.83 -13.31
C ASP A 89 -4.74 0.26 -14.20
N GLY A 90 -3.50 0.76 -14.03
CA GLY A 90 -2.32 0.22 -14.71
C GLY A 90 -2.04 -1.24 -14.33
N TYR A 91 -2.25 -1.58 -13.07
CA TYR A 91 -2.13 -2.97 -12.60
C TYR A 91 -3.21 -3.89 -13.19
N CYS A 92 -4.46 -3.43 -13.25
CA CYS A 92 -5.53 -4.19 -13.92
C CYS A 92 -5.20 -4.44 -15.41
N ALA A 93 -4.74 -3.41 -16.10
CA ALA A 93 -4.35 -3.55 -17.52
C ALA A 93 -3.18 -4.53 -17.71
N LEU A 94 -2.21 -4.56 -16.80
CA LEU A 94 -1.12 -5.54 -16.82
C LEU A 94 -1.63 -6.98 -16.66
N LEU A 95 -2.59 -7.22 -15.76
CA LEU A 95 -3.17 -8.55 -15.55
C LEU A 95 -3.99 -9.00 -16.75
N ASP A 96 -4.78 -8.11 -17.35
CA ASP A 96 -5.58 -8.41 -18.53
C ASP A 96 -4.69 -8.82 -19.72
N GLN A 97 -3.57 -8.13 -19.92
CA GLN A 97 -2.61 -8.47 -20.98
C GLN A 97 -1.85 -9.77 -20.69
N SER A 98 -1.47 -10.02 -19.45
CA SER A 98 -0.77 -11.27 -19.10
C SER A 98 -1.66 -12.50 -19.25
N SER A 99 -2.97 -12.38 -19.07
CA SER A 99 -3.91 -13.45 -19.32
C SER A 99 -4.13 -13.72 -20.81
N SER A 100 -3.99 -12.73 -21.69
CA SER A 100 -4.13 -12.91 -23.13
C SER A 100 -2.92 -13.61 -23.78
N VAL A 101 -1.73 -13.44 -23.25
CA VAL A 101 -0.50 -14.09 -23.76
C VAL A 101 -0.45 -15.60 -23.41
N ALA A 102 -1.15 -16.02 -22.37
CA ALA A 102 -1.22 -17.44 -21.98
C ALA A 102 -2.17 -18.28 -22.87
N THR A 103 -3.00 -17.66 -23.69
CA THR A 103 -4.04 -18.35 -24.51
C THR A 103 -3.57 -18.81 -25.85
N ASP A 104 -2.36 -18.55 -26.31
CA ASP A 104 -1.87 -19.04 -27.63
C ASP A 104 -1.51 -20.52 -27.67
N LYS A 105 -1.72 -21.30 -26.61
CA LYS A 105 -1.37 -22.73 -26.55
C LYS A 105 -2.43 -23.71 -26.05
N ALA A 106 -3.66 -23.31 -25.80
CA ALA A 106 -4.69 -24.30 -25.47
C ALA A 106 -6.10 -23.77 -25.73
N SER A 107 -6.73 -24.36 -26.75
CA SER A 107 -8.19 -24.61 -26.93
C SER A 107 -9.13 -23.47 -26.44
N ALA A 108 -9.92 -22.96 -27.41
CA ALA A 108 -11.05 -22.06 -27.19
C ALA A 108 -12.05 -22.62 -26.15
N ALA A 109 -11.82 -22.32 -24.89
CA ALA A 109 -12.80 -22.44 -23.83
C ALA A 109 -12.97 -21.07 -23.22
N ALA A 110 -14.20 -20.55 -23.28
CA ALA A 110 -14.76 -19.32 -22.74
C ALA A 110 -13.80 -18.46 -21.94
N ALA A 111 -13.49 -17.27 -22.45
CA ALA A 111 -12.80 -16.22 -21.68
C ALA A 111 -13.54 -16.03 -20.35
N ALA A 112 -12.91 -16.44 -19.26
CA ALA A 112 -13.41 -16.12 -17.94
C ALA A 112 -13.47 -14.59 -17.82
N PRO A 113 -14.53 -14.01 -17.24
CA PRO A 113 -14.60 -12.57 -17.05
C PRO A 113 -13.36 -12.13 -16.26
N SER A 114 -12.63 -11.15 -16.77
CA SER A 114 -11.46 -10.57 -16.09
C SER A 114 -11.92 -10.01 -14.74
N THR A 115 -11.78 -10.81 -13.70
CA THR A 115 -12.14 -10.39 -12.35
C THR A 115 -11.07 -9.44 -11.90
N LYS A 116 -11.39 -8.15 -11.86
CA LYS A 116 -10.46 -7.14 -11.31
C LYS A 116 -9.96 -7.58 -9.94
N PRO A 117 -8.67 -7.46 -9.67
CA PRO A 117 -8.12 -7.86 -8.37
C PRO A 117 -8.80 -7.09 -7.25
N GLY A 118 -9.13 -7.77 -6.16
CA GLY A 118 -9.74 -7.15 -5.00
C GLY A 118 -8.83 -6.09 -4.39
N ILE A 119 -9.40 -5.03 -3.88
CA ILE A 119 -8.69 -4.02 -3.10
C ILE A 119 -8.56 -4.54 -1.68
N SER A 120 -7.33 -4.62 -1.18
CA SER A 120 -7.03 -5.18 0.14
C SER A 120 -7.23 -4.19 1.28
N CYS A 121 -7.09 -2.90 1.02
CA CYS A 121 -7.22 -1.86 2.03
C CYS A 121 -7.74 -0.55 1.43
N TYR A 122 -8.66 0.08 2.13
CA TYR A 122 -9.09 1.46 1.91
C TYR A 122 -8.77 2.29 3.14
N GLU A 123 -8.19 3.46 2.93
CA GLU A 123 -7.97 4.46 3.97
C GLU A 123 -8.83 5.68 3.68
N ILE A 124 -9.54 6.16 4.69
CA ILE A 124 -10.46 7.27 4.56
C ILE A 124 -10.27 8.20 5.75
N VAL A 125 -10.16 9.50 5.49
CA VAL A 125 -10.22 10.55 6.51
C VAL A 125 -11.55 11.28 6.37
N LEU A 126 -12.32 11.29 7.43
CA LEU A 126 -13.61 11.98 7.53
C LEU A 126 -13.62 12.92 8.73
N ALA A 127 -14.39 14.00 8.62
CA ALA A 127 -14.69 14.83 9.77
C ALA A 127 -15.64 14.07 10.73
N GLU A 128 -15.39 14.18 12.03
CA GLU A 128 -16.21 13.55 13.06
C GLU A 128 -16.89 14.62 13.95
N PRO A 129 -17.94 15.27 13.44
CA PRO A 129 -18.68 16.29 14.19
C PRO A 129 -19.44 15.73 15.39
N VAL A 130 -19.77 14.44 15.35
CA VAL A 130 -20.45 13.70 16.40
C VAL A 130 -19.82 12.32 16.53
N LYS A 131 -19.71 11.81 17.74
CA LYS A 131 -19.12 10.49 18.03
C LYS A 131 -19.67 9.37 17.13
N ASN A 132 -18.77 8.61 16.54
CA ASN A 132 -19.05 7.49 15.60
C ASN A 132 -19.72 7.91 14.27
N PHE A 133 -19.75 9.19 13.93
CA PHE A 133 -20.32 9.64 12.66
C PHE A 133 -19.56 9.08 11.47
N ALA A 134 -18.24 9.20 11.49
CA ALA A 134 -17.35 8.71 10.42
C ALA A 134 -17.51 7.18 10.24
N TYR A 135 -17.46 6.43 11.34
CA TYR A 135 -17.64 4.97 11.33
C TYR A 135 -18.99 4.55 10.72
N ASN A 136 -20.07 5.16 11.14
CA ASN A 136 -21.42 4.85 10.62
C ASN A 136 -21.54 5.22 9.14
N ALA A 137 -21.02 6.38 8.74
CA ALA A 137 -21.04 6.81 7.34
C ALA A 137 -20.30 5.84 6.41
N VAL A 138 -19.15 5.30 6.86
CA VAL A 138 -18.41 4.29 6.11
C VAL A 138 -19.20 2.99 6.05
N LYS A 139 -19.72 2.51 7.19
CA LYS A 139 -20.48 1.27 7.28
C LYS A 139 -21.72 1.26 6.38
N ASP A 140 -22.41 2.41 6.28
CA ASP A 140 -23.65 2.52 5.51
C ASP A 140 -23.38 2.63 3.99
N LYS A 141 -22.25 3.23 3.59
CA LYS A 141 -21.95 3.52 2.18
C LYS A 141 -21.08 2.47 1.50
N PHE A 142 -20.26 1.75 2.25
CA PHE A 142 -19.35 0.75 1.68
C PHE A 142 -19.86 -0.66 1.94
N PRO A 143 -20.02 -1.48 0.89
CA PRO A 143 -20.32 -2.90 1.03
C PRO A 143 -19.08 -3.65 1.51
N ILE A 144 -18.90 -3.75 2.82
CA ILE A 144 -17.66 -4.25 3.44
C ILE A 144 -17.48 -5.77 3.26
N GLY A 145 -18.53 -6.49 2.85
CA GLY A 145 -18.42 -7.94 2.65
C GLY A 145 -17.82 -8.67 3.86
N SER A 146 -16.65 -9.29 3.66
CA SER A 146 -15.88 -9.95 4.72
C SER A 146 -14.81 -9.04 5.36
N GLY A 147 -14.76 -7.76 4.99
CA GLY A 147 -13.79 -6.80 5.51
C GLY A 147 -14.13 -6.34 6.93
N GLU A 148 -13.14 -5.74 7.59
CA GLU A 148 -13.26 -5.13 8.91
C GLU A 148 -13.06 -3.62 8.79
N ILE A 149 -13.86 -2.85 9.52
CA ILE A 149 -13.65 -1.40 9.67
C ILE A 149 -12.84 -1.19 10.95
N VAL A 150 -11.67 -0.61 10.80
CA VAL A 150 -10.82 -0.22 11.92
C VAL A 150 -10.87 1.29 12.07
N ASP A 151 -11.35 1.77 13.21
CA ASP A 151 -11.30 3.18 13.57
C ASP A 151 -9.99 3.48 14.30
N ASN A 152 -9.13 4.24 13.66
CA ASN A 152 -7.82 4.63 14.18
C ASN A 152 -7.81 6.02 14.82
N THR A 153 -8.96 6.70 14.93
CA THR A 153 -9.07 8.08 15.42
C THR A 153 -8.49 8.24 16.84
N HIS A 154 -8.78 7.26 17.70
CA HIS A 154 -8.40 7.28 19.12
C HIS A 154 -7.24 6.33 19.46
N ARG A 155 -6.48 5.92 18.45
CA ARG A 155 -5.45 4.88 18.57
C ARG A 155 -4.40 5.21 19.65
N PHE A 156 -3.94 6.46 19.70
CA PHE A 156 -2.91 6.95 20.63
C PHE A 156 -3.46 7.64 21.87
N ASP A 157 -4.76 7.58 22.12
CA ASP A 157 -5.34 8.12 23.34
C ASP A 157 -4.79 7.37 24.57
N THR A 158 -4.55 8.11 25.64
CA THR A 158 -3.95 7.58 26.88
C THR A 158 -4.68 6.36 27.42
N GLU A 159 -6.02 6.35 27.34
CA GLU A 159 -6.84 5.22 27.78
C GLU A 159 -6.57 3.96 26.95
N ASN A 160 -6.46 4.10 25.62
CA ASN A 160 -6.23 2.98 24.72
C ASN A 160 -4.80 2.44 24.84
N ILE A 161 -3.81 3.33 24.97
CA ILE A 161 -2.43 2.93 25.24
C ILE A 161 -2.31 2.24 26.60
N TRP A 162 -3.04 2.68 27.62
CA TRP A 162 -3.04 2.03 28.93
C TRP A 162 -3.68 0.62 28.89
N LYS A 163 -4.76 0.44 28.11
CA LYS A 163 -5.32 -0.89 27.87
C LYS A 163 -4.30 -1.80 27.18
N LEU A 164 -3.59 -1.27 26.20
CA LEU A 164 -2.55 -2.00 25.49
C LEU A 164 -1.37 -2.35 26.39
N ALA A 165 -0.97 -1.45 27.31
CA ALA A 165 0.10 -1.69 28.25
C ALA A 165 -0.20 -2.90 29.18
N LYS A 166 -1.46 -3.09 29.54
CA LYS A 166 -1.89 -4.24 30.35
C LYS A 166 -1.81 -5.58 29.61
N ASP A 167 -1.85 -5.55 28.27
CA ASP A 167 -1.93 -6.74 27.42
C ASP A 167 -0.87 -6.72 26.30
N VAL A 168 0.29 -6.15 26.60
CA VAL A 168 1.42 -5.95 25.67
C VAL A 168 1.83 -7.26 24.97
N THR A 169 1.71 -8.41 25.63
CA THR A 169 2.15 -9.68 25.06
C THR A 169 1.25 -10.20 23.95
N ALA A 170 -0.03 -9.85 23.94
CA ALA A 170 -1.00 -10.36 22.97
C ALA A 170 -0.90 -9.69 21.61
N ARG A 171 -0.53 -8.39 21.56
CA ARG A 171 -0.54 -7.58 20.34
C ARG A 171 0.82 -7.04 19.93
N SER A 172 1.84 -7.17 20.75
CA SER A 172 3.15 -6.56 20.53
C SER A 172 3.79 -7.01 19.21
N MET A 173 4.31 -6.06 18.45
CA MET A 173 5.10 -6.31 17.24
C MET A 173 6.44 -7.02 17.51
N ARG A 174 6.85 -7.17 18.76
CA ARG A 174 8.06 -7.92 19.13
C ARG A 174 7.91 -9.41 18.92
N GLY A 175 6.71 -9.95 19.13
CA GLY A 175 6.40 -11.38 19.01
C GLY A 175 5.41 -11.73 17.92
N SER A 176 4.68 -10.76 17.36
CA SER A 176 3.67 -11.01 16.34
C SER A 176 4.24 -11.08 14.93
N THR A 177 3.49 -11.72 14.05
CA THR A 177 3.76 -11.74 12.62
C THR A 177 3.50 -10.35 11.99
N VAL A 178 4.05 -10.14 10.80
CA VAL A 178 3.74 -8.97 9.97
C VAL A 178 2.25 -8.87 9.72
N VAL A 179 1.71 -7.66 9.83
CA VAL A 179 0.30 -7.34 9.61
C VAL A 179 0.14 -6.58 8.30
N TYR A 180 -0.95 -6.78 7.61
CA TYR A 180 -1.32 -6.00 6.44
C TYR A 180 -2.45 -5.03 6.80
N PRO A 181 -2.43 -3.79 6.30
CA PRO A 181 -1.43 -3.18 5.40
C PRO A 181 -0.08 -2.92 6.08
N TYR A 182 0.98 -2.78 5.28
CA TYR A 182 2.38 -2.73 5.80
C TYR A 182 2.63 -1.61 6.80
N TRP A 183 2.07 -0.41 6.59
CA TRP A 183 2.22 0.75 7.49
C TRP A 183 1.59 0.53 8.87
N GLU A 184 0.68 -0.41 9.00
CA GLU A 184 0.13 -0.81 10.30
C GLU A 184 1.22 -1.34 11.24
N ASN A 185 2.30 -1.92 10.71
CA ASN A 185 3.40 -2.43 11.51
C ASN A 185 4.16 -1.30 12.23
N ALA A 186 4.40 -0.18 11.55
CA ALA A 186 5.03 0.99 12.14
C ALA A 186 4.13 1.61 13.23
N ALA A 187 2.84 1.73 12.95
CA ALA A 187 1.87 2.25 13.92
C ALA A 187 1.76 1.37 15.16
N ARG A 188 1.73 0.05 15.02
CA ARG A 188 1.77 -0.89 16.15
C ARG A 188 3.08 -0.84 16.92
N GLY A 189 4.20 -0.63 16.23
CA GLY A 189 5.49 -0.42 16.88
C GLY A 189 5.54 0.86 17.71
N ALA A 190 4.89 1.92 17.25
CA ALA A 190 4.73 3.16 17.99
C ALA A 190 3.84 2.96 19.24
N GLU A 191 2.72 2.26 19.10
CA GLU A 191 1.86 1.88 20.23
C GLU A 191 2.63 1.09 21.29
N ASP A 192 3.41 0.06 20.88
CA ASP A 192 4.24 -0.72 21.80
C ASP A 192 5.23 0.16 22.56
N THR A 193 5.84 1.12 21.86
CA THR A 193 6.78 2.06 22.48
C THR A 193 6.07 2.93 23.50
N CYS A 194 4.92 3.50 23.14
CA CYS A 194 4.11 4.30 24.07
C CYS A 194 3.64 3.47 25.27
N ALA A 195 3.21 2.24 25.07
CA ALA A 195 2.78 1.35 26.13
C ALA A 195 3.91 1.03 27.12
N LEU A 196 5.13 0.81 26.60
CA LEU A 196 6.31 0.59 27.45
C LEU A 196 6.72 1.82 28.29
N TYR A 197 6.48 3.04 27.77
CA TYR A 197 6.72 4.26 28.55
C TYR A 197 5.70 4.47 29.66
N MET A 198 4.54 3.81 29.62
CA MET A 198 3.49 3.91 30.65
C MET A 198 3.61 2.85 31.77
N LEU A 199 4.45 1.83 31.57
CA LEU A 199 4.75 0.79 32.56
C LEU A 199 5.90 1.20 33.45
#